data_8ea261bf4731c95cea995a26eda84283
#
_entry.id   8ea261bf4731c95cea995a26eda84283
#
_cell.length_a   1.000
_cell.length_b   1.000
_cell.length_c   1.000
_cell.angle_alpha   90.00
_cell.angle_beta   90.00
_cell.angle_gamma   90.00
#
_symmetry.space_group_name_H-M   'P 1'
#
loop_
_entity.id
_entity.type
_entity.pdbx_description
1 polymer ?
#
loop_
_entity_poly.entity_id
_entity_poly.type
_entity_poly.pdbx_seq_one_letter_code
_entity_poly.pdbx_strand_id
1 'polypeptide(L)'
;MKIAVMGEIHPDGWKIFEENNLESFELLNFEENNLKKELSDVDAILLRTARLSNDVLSYCNKLKIISRHGVGYDNVNIDYLNKKNIALGITSTSNAISVAEHVLTSFLYLSKNIHLSDKLTREGRFNDKSSLPNFFELYK
;
A
#
# COMPACT_ATOMS: atom_id res chain seq x y z
N MET A 1 4.66 -2.87 -25.21
CA MET A 1 4.45 -1.96 -24.05
C MET A 1 5.47 -2.37 -23.01
N LYS A 2 6.27 -1.42 -22.56
CA LYS A 2 7.33 -1.65 -21.57
C LYS A 2 6.88 -1.18 -20.19
N ILE A 3 6.95 -2.06 -19.19
CA ILE A 3 6.42 -1.85 -17.85
C ILE A 3 7.54 -1.94 -16.83
N ALA A 4 7.73 -0.90 -16.03
CA ALA A 4 8.58 -0.96 -14.86
C ALA A 4 7.76 -1.36 -13.62
N VAL A 5 8.18 -2.39 -12.92
CA VAL A 5 7.58 -2.86 -11.65
C VAL A 5 8.43 -2.33 -10.50
N MET A 6 7.93 -1.33 -9.79
CA MET A 6 8.65 -0.66 -8.70
C MET A 6 8.31 -1.30 -7.35
N GLY A 7 9.11 -2.29 -6.97
CA GLY A 7 8.99 -3.10 -5.76
C GLY A 7 8.47 -4.51 -6.05
N GLU A 8 8.68 -5.40 -5.09
CA GLU A 8 8.31 -6.80 -5.20
C GLU A 8 6.80 -6.99 -5.34
N ILE A 9 6.39 -7.89 -6.22
CA ILE A 9 5.00 -8.32 -6.40
C ILE A 9 4.90 -9.85 -6.31
N HIS A 10 3.69 -10.36 -6.09
CA HIS A 10 3.45 -11.80 -6.08
C HIS A 10 3.81 -12.43 -7.45
N PRO A 11 4.35 -13.67 -7.49
CA PRO A 11 4.68 -14.36 -8.74
C PRO A 11 3.54 -14.43 -9.77
N ASP A 12 2.29 -14.51 -9.31
CA ASP A 12 1.14 -14.50 -10.23
C ASP A 12 0.99 -13.16 -10.98
N GLY A 13 1.49 -12.05 -10.42
CA GLY A 13 1.53 -10.77 -11.13
C GLY A 13 2.48 -10.81 -12.33
N TRP A 14 3.63 -11.47 -12.19
CA TRP A 14 4.58 -11.67 -13.28
C TRP A 14 4.00 -12.56 -14.39
N LYS A 15 3.30 -13.65 -14.03
CA LYS A 15 2.61 -14.52 -14.99
C LYS A 15 1.61 -13.76 -15.86
N ILE A 16 0.87 -12.80 -15.26
CA ILE A 16 -0.07 -11.97 -16.03
C ILE A 16 0.65 -11.17 -17.11
N PHE A 17 1.84 -10.63 -16.82
CA PHE A 17 2.64 -9.92 -17.84
C PHE A 17 3.11 -10.87 -18.95
N GLU A 18 3.60 -12.06 -18.60
CA GLU A 18 4.04 -13.08 -19.54
C GLU A 18 2.90 -13.57 -20.46
N GLU A 19 1.75 -13.92 -19.88
CA GLU A 19 0.57 -14.40 -20.60
C GLU A 19 0.01 -13.36 -21.59
N ASN A 20 0.22 -12.07 -21.29
CA ASN A 20 -0.21 -10.96 -22.17
C ASN A 20 0.92 -10.42 -23.07
N ASN A 21 2.08 -11.10 -23.12
CA ASN A 21 3.25 -10.70 -23.91
C ASN A 21 3.67 -9.23 -23.63
N LEU A 22 3.64 -8.82 -22.36
CA LEU A 22 4.05 -7.49 -21.93
C LEU A 22 5.53 -7.54 -21.50
N GLU A 23 6.33 -6.66 -22.07
CA GLU A 23 7.72 -6.46 -21.65
C GLU A 23 7.72 -5.83 -20.26
N SER A 24 8.21 -6.54 -19.25
CA SER A 24 8.23 -6.05 -17.87
C SER A 24 9.57 -6.34 -17.20
N PHE A 25 9.98 -5.46 -16.30
CA PHE A 25 11.19 -5.62 -15.51
C PHE A 25 11.00 -5.08 -14.09
N GLU A 26 11.71 -5.69 -13.15
CA GLU A 26 11.71 -5.27 -11.77
C GLU A 26 12.71 -4.13 -11.54
N LEU A 27 12.31 -3.12 -10.79
CA LEU A 27 13.13 -1.98 -10.40
C LEU A 27 13.16 -1.87 -8.88
N LEU A 28 14.31 -2.17 -8.28
CA LEU A 28 14.52 -2.18 -6.83
C LEU A 28 15.39 -1.01 -6.35
N ASN A 29 16.17 -0.39 -7.24
CA ASN A 29 16.94 0.79 -6.89
C ASN A 29 16.12 2.07 -7.14
N PHE A 30 15.71 2.72 -6.06
CA PHE A 30 14.86 3.92 -6.08
C PHE A 30 15.63 5.23 -5.95
N GLU A 31 16.94 5.21 -6.15
CA GLU A 31 17.74 6.44 -6.25
C GLU A 31 17.29 7.27 -7.47
N GLU A 32 17.16 8.57 -7.28
CA GLU A 32 16.54 9.46 -8.24
C GLU A 32 17.20 9.43 -9.62
N ASN A 33 18.52 9.41 -9.67
CA ASN A 33 19.27 9.34 -10.93
C ASN A 33 19.05 8.00 -11.65
N ASN A 34 18.93 6.91 -10.91
CA ASN A 34 18.61 5.61 -11.47
C ASN A 34 17.17 5.59 -12.02
N LEU A 35 16.21 6.13 -11.27
CA LEU A 35 14.82 6.21 -11.71
C LEU A 35 14.69 7.03 -13.00
N LYS A 36 15.35 8.19 -13.12
CA LYS A 36 15.34 9.01 -14.32
C LYS A 36 15.84 8.25 -15.55
N LYS A 37 16.86 7.41 -15.38
CA LYS A 37 17.42 6.60 -16.46
C LYS A 37 16.48 5.46 -16.83
N GLU A 38 16.12 4.62 -15.87
CA GLU A 38 15.38 3.38 -16.11
C GLU A 38 13.92 3.62 -16.53
N LEU A 39 13.30 4.73 -16.07
CA LEU A 39 11.92 5.06 -16.40
C LEU A 39 11.75 5.94 -17.65
N SER A 40 12.83 6.37 -18.27
CA SER A 40 12.79 7.30 -19.42
C SER A 40 12.04 6.76 -20.64
N ASP A 41 12.00 5.44 -20.82
CA ASP A 41 11.47 4.74 -22.00
C ASP A 41 10.32 3.79 -21.69
N VAL A 42 9.70 3.88 -20.50
CA VAL A 42 8.60 3.00 -20.11
C VAL A 42 7.24 3.57 -20.49
N ASP A 43 6.32 2.71 -20.88
CA ASP A 43 4.92 3.07 -21.16
C ASP A 43 4.05 3.05 -19.90
N ALA A 44 4.38 2.20 -18.93
CA ALA A 44 3.62 2.02 -17.71
C ALA A 44 4.52 1.76 -16.50
N ILE A 45 4.05 2.15 -15.32
CA ILE A 45 4.71 1.86 -14.04
C ILE A 45 3.71 1.14 -13.14
N LEU A 46 4.08 -0.05 -12.65
CA LEU A 46 3.41 -0.66 -11.51
C LEU A 46 4.12 -0.18 -10.24
N LEU A 47 3.45 0.66 -9.46
CA LEU A 47 4.03 1.34 -8.32
C LEU A 47 3.52 0.74 -7.00
N ARG A 48 4.42 0.26 -6.16
CA ARG A 48 4.05 -0.25 -4.85
C ARG A 48 4.19 0.81 -3.75
N THR A 49 5.33 0.92 -3.12
CA THR A 49 5.55 1.81 -1.95
C THR A 49 6.48 2.98 -2.24
N ALA A 50 7.27 2.90 -3.30
CA ALA A 50 8.20 3.96 -3.67
C ALA A 50 7.46 5.27 -3.99
N ARG A 51 8.14 6.39 -3.78
CA ARG A 51 7.63 7.70 -4.14
C ARG A 51 8.17 8.12 -5.50
N LEU A 52 7.30 8.67 -6.35
CA LEU A 52 7.67 9.27 -7.62
C LEU A 52 7.58 10.79 -7.52
N SER A 53 8.74 11.46 -7.56
CA SER A 53 8.80 12.91 -7.60
C SER A 53 8.40 13.45 -8.99
N ASN A 54 7.94 14.69 -9.04
CA ASN A 54 7.65 15.36 -10.30
C ASN A 54 8.92 15.45 -11.20
N ASP A 55 10.08 15.53 -10.58
CA ASP A 55 11.35 15.60 -11.29
C ASP A 55 11.63 14.27 -12.01
N VAL A 56 11.50 13.12 -11.33
CA VAL A 56 11.59 11.80 -11.98
C VAL A 56 10.55 11.66 -13.09
N LEU A 57 9.29 12.00 -12.83
CA LEU A 57 8.22 11.90 -13.82
C LEU A 57 8.45 12.79 -15.05
N SER A 58 9.22 13.87 -14.92
CA SER A 58 9.56 14.75 -16.05
C SER A 58 10.45 14.07 -17.11
N TYR A 59 11.17 13.02 -16.73
CA TYR A 59 12.00 12.20 -17.61
C TYR A 59 11.24 11.04 -18.26
N CYS A 60 10.03 10.71 -17.80
CA CYS A 60 9.23 9.60 -18.31
C CYS A 60 8.46 10.01 -19.58
N ASN A 61 9.16 10.10 -20.71
CA ASN A 61 8.64 10.70 -21.95
C ASN A 61 7.51 9.90 -22.63
N LYS A 62 7.41 8.58 -22.36
CA LYS A 62 6.42 7.66 -22.96
C LYS A 62 5.35 7.20 -21.98
N LEU A 63 5.45 7.62 -20.73
CA LEU A 63 4.57 7.13 -19.66
C LEU A 63 3.11 7.51 -19.90
N LYS A 64 2.24 6.52 -19.95
CA LYS A 64 0.80 6.66 -20.18
C LYS A 64 -0.03 6.38 -18.92
N ILE A 65 0.47 5.48 -18.06
CA ILE A 65 -0.26 5.05 -16.88
C ILE A 65 0.67 4.68 -15.73
N ILE A 66 0.25 5.04 -14.52
CA ILE A 66 0.79 4.49 -13.27
C ILE A 66 -0.31 3.62 -12.66
N SER A 67 -0.03 2.34 -12.44
CA SER A 67 -0.89 1.43 -11.69
C SER A 67 -0.37 1.32 -10.26
N ARG A 68 -1.12 1.85 -9.31
CA ARG A 68 -0.76 1.79 -7.89
C ARG A 68 -1.18 0.43 -7.31
N HIS A 69 -0.22 -0.38 -6.91
CA HIS A 69 -0.46 -1.63 -6.17
C HIS A 69 -0.84 -1.29 -4.72
N GLY A 70 -2.03 -0.77 -4.52
CA GLY A 70 -2.59 -0.34 -3.23
C GLY A 70 -3.71 0.68 -3.38
N VAL A 71 -4.35 1.02 -2.28
CA VAL A 71 -5.49 1.94 -2.22
C VAL A 71 -5.03 3.41 -2.18
N GLY A 72 -4.02 3.70 -1.35
CA GLY A 72 -3.50 5.05 -1.21
C GLY A 72 -2.63 5.47 -2.41
N TYR A 73 -2.61 6.74 -2.73
CA TYR A 73 -1.86 7.32 -3.85
C TYR A 73 -1.11 8.62 -3.48
N ASP A 74 -0.84 8.81 -2.22
CA ASP A 74 -0.07 9.93 -1.65
C ASP A 74 1.41 9.94 -2.05
N ASN A 75 1.88 8.85 -2.66
CA ASN A 75 3.23 8.71 -3.20
C ASN A 75 3.39 9.23 -4.64
N VAL A 76 2.33 9.78 -5.26
CA VAL A 76 2.35 10.45 -6.56
C VAL A 76 1.60 11.78 -6.52
N ASN A 77 1.99 12.71 -7.37
CA ASN A 77 1.32 14.01 -7.48
C ASN A 77 0.23 13.97 -8.56
N ILE A 78 -1.04 13.91 -8.13
CA ILE A 78 -2.21 13.84 -9.04
C ILE A 78 -2.28 15.03 -9.99
N ASP A 79 -2.02 16.24 -9.51
CA ASP A 79 -2.09 17.44 -10.34
C ASP A 79 -1.04 17.40 -11.46
N TYR A 80 0.13 16.83 -11.16
CA TYR A 80 1.17 16.64 -12.17
C TYR A 80 0.75 15.59 -13.20
N LEU A 81 0.20 14.45 -12.77
CA LEU A 81 -0.29 13.40 -13.66
C LEU A 81 -1.38 13.93 -14.60
N ASN A 82 -2.34 14.68 -14.05
CA ASN A 82 -3.42 15.30 -14.83
C ASN A 82 -2.86 16.26 -15.90
N LYS A 83 -1.91 17.13 -15.54
CA LYS A 83 -1.27 18.05 -16.50
C LYS A 83 -0.51 17.34 -17.61
N LYS A 84 -0.02 16.14 -17.35
CA LYS A 84 0.73 15.31 -18.31
C LYS A 84 -0.14 14.29 -19.04
N ASN A 85 -1.44 14.21 -18.74
CA ASN A 85 -2.37 13.19 -19.24
C ASN A 85 -1.90 11.76 -18.97
N ILE A 86 -1.30 11.54 -17.79
CA ILE A 86 -0.91 10.22 -17.30
C ILE A 86 -2.04 9.66 -16.45
N ALA A 87 -2.59 8.50 -16.84
CA ALA A 87 -3.64 7.85 -16.09
C ALA A 87 -3.13 7.27 -14.76
N LEU A 88 -3.98 7.22 -13.74
CA LEU A 88 -3.69 6.56 -12.47
C LEU A 88 -4.73 5.48 -12.20
N GLY A 89 -4.27 4.23 -12.06
CA GLY A 89 -5.08 3.11 -11.58
C GLY A 89 -4.76 2.81 -10.10
N ILE A 90 -5.77 2.45 -9.33
CA ILE A 90 -5.65 2.04 -7.91
C ILE A 90 -6.45 0.77 -7.63
N THR A 91 -6.09 0.03 -6.58
CA THR A 91 -6.82 -1.16 -6.13
C THR A 91 -7.77 -0.79 -4.98
N SER A 92 -8.80 0.00 -5.27
CA SER A 92 -9.62 0.74 -4.29
C SER A 92 -10.29 -0.11 -3.20
N THR A 93 -10.61 -1.38 -3.47
CA THR A 93 -11.38 -2.24 -2.56
C THR A 93 -10.63 -3.50 -2.11
N SER A 94 -9.40 -3.71 -2.57
CA SER A 94 -8.66 -4.97 -2.37
C SER A 94 -8.44 -5.37 -0.91
N ASN A 95 -8.38 -4.42 0.01
CA ASN A 95 -8.17 -4.65 1.44
C ASN A 95 -9.33 -4.15 2.32
N ALA A 96 -10.47 -3.80 1.75
CA ALA A 96 -11.59 -3.19 2.47
C ALA A 96 -12.09 -4.07 3.63
N ILE A 97 -12.21 -5.38 3.40
CA ILE A 97 -12.62 -6.35 4.43
C ILE A 97 -11.59 -6.41 5.55
N SER A 98 -10.31 -6.58 5.22
CA SER A 98 -9.22 -6.63 6.22
C SER A 98 -9.14 -5.36 7.07
N VAL A 99 -9.35 -4.19 6.45
CA VAL A 99 -9.39 -2.91 7.18
C VAL A 99 -10.60 -2.85 8.11
N ALA A 100 -11.78 -3.27 7.65
CA ALA A 100 -12.98 -3.29 8.48
C ALA A 100 -12.81 -4.23 9.70
N GLU A 101 -12.28 -5.44 9.50
CA GLU A 101 -11.98 -6.39 10.58
C GLU A 101 -10.96 -5.82 11.56
N HIS A 102 -9.92 -5.15 11.07
CA HIS A 102 -8.92 -4.51 11.92
C HIS A 102 -9.52 -3.40 12.78
N VAL A 103 -10.40 -2.58 12.20
CA VAL A 103 -11.11 -1.50 12.92
C VAL A 103 -11.99 -2.09 14.03
N LEU A 104 -12.80 -3.10 13.72
CA LEU A 104 -13.64 -3.79 14.71
C LEU A 104 -12.80 -4.42 15.82
N THR A 105 -11.71 -5.09 15.46
CA THR A 105 -10.77 -5.68 16.42
C THR A 105 -10.19 -4.62 17.35
N SER A 106 -9.75 -3.48 16.78
CA SER A 106 -9.19 -2.38 17.56
C SER A 106 -10.19 -1.77 18.53
N PHE A 107 -11.46 -1.57 18.11
CA PHE A 107 -12.51 -1.11 18.99
C PHE A 107 -12.77 -2.07 20.15
N LEU A 108 -12.88 -3.35 19.87
CA LEU A 108 -13.08 -4.37 20.91
C LEU A 108 -11.87 -4.47 21.83
N TYR A 109 -10.68 -4.45 21.30
CA TYR A 109 -9.43 -4.49 22.07
C TYR A 109 -9.36 -3.34 23.08
N LEU A 110 -9.66 -2.13 22.63
CA LEU A 110 -9.62 -0.92 23.48
C LEU A 110 -10.80 -0.91 24.46
N SER A 111 -12.03 -1.16 24.02
CA SER A 111 -13.23 -1.08 24.86
C SER A 111 -13.24 -2.14 25.97
N LYS A 112 -12.62 -3.29 25.75
CA LYS A 112 -12.53 -4.39 26.72
C LYS A 112 -11.21 -4.42 27.49
N ASN A 113 -10.31 -3.45 27.30
CA ASN A 113 -8.99 -3.41 27.94
C ASN A 113 -8.24 -4.74 27.83
N ILE A 114 -8.30 -5.39 26.65
CA ILE A 114 -7.81 -6.77 26.45
C ILE A 114 -6.34 -6.90 26.85
N HIS A 115 -5.50 -5.92 26.53
CA HIS A 115 -4.07 -5.92 26.86
C HIS A 115 -3.81 -5.97 28.37
N LEU A 116 -4.59 -5.24 29.17
CA LEU A 116 -4.46 -5.27 30.62
C LEU A 116 -4.97 -6.58 31.21
N SER A 117 -6.09 -7.09 30.70
CA SER A 117 -6.67 -8.36 31.11
C SER A 117 -5.72 -9.54 30.80
N ASP A 118 -5.13 -9.57 29.60
CA ASP A 118 -4.12 -10.56 29.21
C ASP A 118 -2.90 -10.50 30.13
N LYS A 119 -2.39 -9.27 30.39
CA LYS A 119 -1.25 -9.08 31.30
C LYS A 119 -1.53 -9.64 32.69
N LEU A 120 -2.65 -9.29 33.31
CA LEU A 120 -3.01 -9.79 34.65
C LEU A 120 -3.15 -11.32 34.67
N THR A 121 -3.72 -11.89 33.63
CA THR A 121 -3.87 -13.34 33.50
C THR A 121 -2.51 -14.04 33.42
N ARG A 122 -1.60 -13.55 32.59
CA ARG A 122 -0.25 -14.13 32.44
C ARG A 122 0.61 -13.99 33.69
N GLU A 123 0.40 -12.93 34.46
CA GLU A 123 1.10 -12.68 35.73
C GLU A 123 0.46 -13.45 36.91
N GLY A 124 -0.59 -14.26 36.70
CA GLY A 124 -1.31 -14.96 37.76
C GLY A 124 -2.12 -14.03 38.69
N ARG A 125 -2.36 -12.80 38.25
CA ARG A 125 -2.99 -11.71 39.02
C ARG A 125 -4.48 -11.52 38.68
N PHE A 126 -5.18 -12.59 38.38
CA PHE A 126 -6.60 -12.51 38.02
C PHE A 126 -7.49 -11.86 39.09
N ASN A 127 -7.11 -11.94 40.35
CA ASN A 127 -7.84 -11.30 41.46
C ASN A 127 -7.75 -9.77 41.44
N ASP A 128 -6.79 -9.21 40.72
CA ASP A 128 -6.60 -7.75 40.58
C ASP A 128 -7.48 -7.14 39.47
N LYS A 129 -8.41 -7.92 38.90
CA LYS A 129 -9.34 -7.46 37.86
C LYS A 129 -10.16 -6.21 38.24
N SER A 130 -10.40 -5.97 39.53
CA SER A 130 -11.08 -4.77 40.05
C SER A 130 -10.27 -3.49 39.84
N SER A 131 -8.96 -3.60 39.58
CA SER A 131 -8.10 -2.46 39.28
C SER A 131 -8.14 -2.05 37.79
N LEU A 132 -8.80 -2.85 36.93
CA LEU A 132 -8.94 -2.51 35.53
C LEU A 132 -9.92 -1.34 35.36
N PRO A 133 -9.66 -0.47 34.35
CA PRO A 133 -10.63 0.56 33.97
C PRO A 133 -11.97 -0.07 33.58
N ASN A 134 -13.04 0.72 33.69
CA ASN A 134 -14.37 0.27 33.27
C ASN A 134 -14.37 -0.22 31.81
N PHE A 135 -15.02 -1.34 31.59
CA PHE A 135 -15.26 -1.85 30.24
C PHE A 135 -16.46 -1.12 29.62
N PHE A 136 -16.33 -0.82 28.33
CA PHE A 136 -17.43 -0.26 27.56
C PHE A 136 -18.06 -1.34 26.69
N GLU A 137 -19.39 -1.30 26.59
CA GLU A 137 -20.12 -2.08 25.59
C GLU A 137 -20.27 -1.26 24.32
N LEU A 138 -20.13 -1.90 23.16
CA LEU A 138 -20.33 -1.23 21.86
C LEU A 138 -21.81 -1.08 21.52
N TYR A 139 -22.67 -1.88 22.17
CA TYR A 139 -24.13 -1.81 22.05
C TYR A 139 -24.74 -1.41 23.39
N LYS A 140 -25.63 -0.44 23.36
CA LYS A 140 -26.51 -0.06 24.45
C LYS A 140 -27.95 -0.38 24.12
#